data_f887e4da35ec4b573e7dbe8f3238fd5b
#
_entry.id   f887e4da35ec4b573e7dbe8f3238fd5b
#
_cell.length_a   1.000
_cell.length_b   1.000
_cell.length_c   1.000
_cell.angle_alpha   90.00
_cell.angle_beta   90.00
_cell.angle_gamma   90.00
#
_symmetry.space_group_name_H-M   'P 1'
#
loop_
_entity.id
_entity.type
_entity.pdbx_description
1 polymer ?
#
loop_
_entity_poly.entity_id
_entity_poly.type
_entity_poly.pdbx_seq_one_letter_code
_entity_poly.pdbx_strand_id
1 'polypeptide(L)'
;MKKFLVMLSLGLMGIGTQVMAADCPIKIGGLAPLSAPGSVTGGEAMRAAMLIAERDINAAGGVLGCDIKVVIADTEGLPEKARALMEKLITQDGVVAVGGGYHSSVGVAGKDVANDRGIPVVFAETWNDTITGDKQKYIFRIAPLSSWASGVIWKFAAQAPGVKKVAIVTENTDYGIPAAAECEKGLKSKGIDSVTFGVDIGTQDFAGIVERVKAGNPDYVIVLLTGEAGYNYTQQAADAGIGPMDMMFHANQAGLESKAWWENVPDGNMAFMARIGVPETMYNEGALKMAADYKAQTGKTGVESYALEAYDSIGVIAQAINEAGSTNGDAIVTALENISHDGALGRIY
;
A
#
# COMPACT_ATOMS: atom_id res chain seq x y z
N MET A 1 -56.48 -55.17 -35.89
CA MET A 1 -56.13 -53.77 -36.06
C MET A 1 -55.33 -53.36 -34.83
N LYS A 2 -53.97 -53.41 -34.90
CA LYS A 2 -53.03 -53.02 -33.80
C LYS A 2 -52.50 -51.60 -34.09
N LYS A 3 -52.80 -50.66 -33.22
CA LYS A 3 -52.28 -49.27 -33.28
C LYS A 3 -50.90 -49.27 -32.68
N PHE A 4 -49.85 -48.91 -33.45
CA PHE A 4 -48.52 -48.62 -32.97
C PHE A 4 -48.49 -47.18 -32.49
N LEU A 5 -48.08 -46.98 -31.24
CA LEU A 5 -47.82 -45.66 -30.65
C LEU A 5 -46.31 -45.43 -30.70
N VAL A 6 -45.87 -44.47 -31.52
CA VAL A 6 -44.47 -44.04 -31.60
C VAL A 6 -44.27 -42.94 -30.55
N MET A 7 -43.52 -43.19 -29.47
CA MET A 7 -43.04 -42.19 -28.56
C MET A 7 -41.80 -41.51 -29.12
N LEU A 8 -41.92 -40.22 -29.41
CA LEU A 8 -40.82 -39.35 -29.81
C LEU A 8 -40.17 -38.80 -28.51
N SER A 9 -38.99 -39.32 -28.16
CA SER A 9 -38.19 -38.79 -27.05
C SER A 9 -37.38 -37.57 -27.54
N LEU A 10 -37.79 -36.36 -27.13
CA LEU A 10 -36.98 -35.16 -27.26
C LEU A 10 -35.81 -35.24 -26.24
N GLY A 11 -34.59 -35.50 -26.74
CA GLY A 11 -33.39 -35.35 -25.97
C GLY A 11 -33.07 -33.84 -25.81
N LEU A 12 -33.21 -33.29 -24.61
CA LEU A 12 -32.58 -32.00 -24.26
C LEU A 12 -31.09 -32.19 -24.26
N MET A 13 -30.40 -31.69 -25.31
CA MET A 13 -28.98 -31.46 -25.27
C MET A 13 -28.75 -30.24 -24.37
N GLY A 14 -28.38 -30.47 -23.13
CA GLY A 14 -27.81 -29.42 -22.25
C GLY A 14 -26.48 -28.96 -22.83
N ILE A 15 -26.43 -27.73 -23.31
CA ILE A 15 -25.16 -27.06 -23.64
C ILE A 15 -24.52 -26.79 -22.28
N GLY A 16 -23.72 -27.74 -21.79
CA GLY A 16 -22.83 -27.50 -20.66
C GLY A 16 -21.76 -26.52 -21.14
N THR A 17 -21.83 -25.28 -20.65
CA THR A 17 -20.67 -24.38 -20.69
C THR A 17 -19.53 -25.09 -19.94
N GLN A 18 -18.53 -25.57 -20.65
CA GLN A 18 -17.30 -26.03 -20.01
C GLN A 18 -16.66 -24.81 -19.36
N VAL A 19 -16.84 -24.67 -18.05
CA VAL A 19 -15.98 -23.82 -17.23
C VAL A 19 -14.61 -24.46 -17.34
N MET A 20 -13.69 -23.80 -18.03
CA MET A 20 -12.28 -24.21 -18.03
C MET A 20 -11.83 -24.22 -16.58
N ALA A 21 -11.50 -25.41 -16.05
CA ALA A 21 -10.96 -25.52 -14.71
C ALA A 21 -9.70 -24.64 -14.62
N ALA A 22 -9.68 -23.73 -13.67
CA ALA A 22 -8.47 -22.95 -13.39
C ALA A 22 -7.36 -23.90 -12.91
N ASP A 23 -6.12 -23.66 -13.32
CA ASP A 23 -4.98 -24.40 -12.77
C ASP A 23 -4.82 -24.04 -11.28
N CYS A 24 -4.99 -25.03 -10.41
CA CYS A 24 -4.82 -24.85 -8.97
C CYS A 24 -3.35 -25.06 -8.54
N PRO A 25 -2.84 -24.28 -7.58
CA PRO A 25 -3.49 -23.10 -6.96
C PRO A 25 -3.48 -21.89 -7.89
N ILE A 26 -4.48 -20.99 -7.73
CA ILE A 26 -4.48 -19.68 -8.40
C ILE A 26 -3.42 -18.80 -7.74
N LYS A 27 -2.45 -18.33 -8.52
CA LYS A 27 -1.33 -17.54 -8.00
C LYS A 27 -1.60 -16.05 -8.12
N ILE A 28 -1.40 -15.33 -7.01
CA ILE A 28 -1.48 -13.87 -6.93
C ILE A 28 -0.11 -13.36 -6.51
N GLY A 29 0.47 -12.40 -7.22
CA GLY A 29 1.73 -11.76 -6.82
C GLY A 29 1.51 -10.85 -5.60
N GLY A 30 2.49 -10.82 -4.68
CA GLY A 30 2.48 -9.95 -3.52
C GLY A 30 3.76 -9.11 -3.46
N LEU A 31 3.67 -7.79 -3.66
CA LEU A 31 4.83 -6.91 -3.63
C LEU A 31 5.08 -6.37 -2.23
N ALA A 32 6.29 -6.55 -1.68
CA ALA A 32 6.70 -6.00 -0.40
C ALA A 32 8.20 -5.70 -0.37
N PRO A 33 8.68 -4.61 0.27
CA PRO A 33 10.11 -4.36 0.47
C PRO A 33 10.61 -5.17 1.69
N LEU A 34 11.29 -6.27 1.45
CA LEU A 34 11.78 -7.17 2.52
C LEU A 34 13.26 -6.99 2.82
N SER A 35 13.94 -6.18 2.01
CA SER A 35 15.37 -5.88 2.15
C SER A 35 15.63 -4.39 2.00
N ALA A 36 16.73 -3.90 2.64
CA ALA A 36 17.21 -2.53 2.47
C ALA A 36 17.62 -2.27 0.99
N PRO A 37 17.51 -1.02 0.52
CA PRO A 37 17.20 0.21 1.25
C PRO A 37 15.69 0.48 1.46
N GLY A 38 14.82 -0.45 1.07
CA GLY A 38 13.38 -0.30 1.29
C GLY A 38 13.00 -0.37 2.76
N SER A 39 11.74 -0.03 3.07
CA SER A 39 11.19 -0.15 4.42
C SER A 39 10.96 -1.63 4.78
N VAL A 40 11.96 -2.25 5.42
CA VAL A 40 11.91 -3.66 5.81
C VAL A 40 10.78 -3.91 6.81
N THR A 41 10.64 -3.05 7.80
CA THR A 41 9.56 -3.14 8.80
C THR A 41 8.18 -3.09 8.15
N GLY A 42 7.99 -2.18 7.18
CA GLY A 42 6.75 -2.07 6.42
C GLY A 42 6.50 -3.30 5.54
N GLY A 43 7.53 -3.78 4.85
CA GLY A 43 7.46 -4.95 4.00
C GLY A 43 7.10 -6.23 4.75
N GLU A 44 7.69 -6.46 5.91
CA GLU A 44 7.37 -7.61 6.76
C GLU A 44 5.92 -7.57 7.27
N ALA A 45 5.40 -6.40 7.62
CA ALA A 45 4.02 -6.23 8.02
C ALA A 45 3.06 -6.53 6.86
N MET A 46 3.33 -6.00 5.66
CA MET A 46 2.54 -6.30 4.46
C MET A 46 2.59 -7.77 4.08
N ARG A 47 3.79 -8.39 4.13
CA ARG A 47 3.96 -9.83 3.86
C ARG A 47 3.10 -10.67 4.81
N ALA A 48 3.17 -10.39 6.10
CA ALA A 48 2.36 -11.10 7.10
C ALA A 48 0.86 -10.97 6.79
N ALA A 49 0.39 -9.76 6.47
CA ALA A 49 -1.00 -9.46 6.14
C ALA A 49 -1.47 -10.19 4.88
N MET A 50 -0.68 -10.18 3.80
CA MET A 50 -1.01 -10.90 2.55
C MET A 50 -1.08 -12.42 2.76
N LEU A 51 -0.22 -13.00 3.62
CA LEU A 51 -0.27 -14.42 3.95
C LEU A 51 -1.46 -14.77 4.87
N ILE A 52 -1.90 -13.84 5.71
CA ILE A 52 -3.15 -13.98 6.47
C ILE A 52 -4.34 -13.98 5.51
N ALA A 53 -4.37 -13.10 4.51
CA ALA A 53 -5.40 -13.08 3.48
C ALA A 53 -5.43 -14.39 2.67
N GLU A 54 -4.28 -14.93 2.24
CA GLU A 54 -4.18 -16.24 1.58
C GLU A 54 -4.84 -17.33 2.43
N ARG A 55 -4.47 -17.41 3.71
CA ARG A 55 -5.03 -18.39 4.64
C ARG A 55 -6.55 -18.25 4.80
N ASP A 56 -7.03 -17.03 4.99
CA ASP A 56 -8.44 -16.77 5.26
C ASP A 56 -9.31 -17.06 4.04
N ILE A 57 -8.84 -16.67 2.85
CA ILE A 57 -9.52 -16.97 1.59
C ILE A 57 -9.59 -18.48 1.34
N ASN A 58 -8.48 -19.20 1.57
CA ASN A 58 -8.44 -20.64 1.38
C ASN A 58 -9.35 -21.36 2.41
N ALA A 59 -9.37 -20.90 3.65
CA ALA A 59 -10.29 -21.42 4.68
C ALA A 59 -11.78 -21.18 4.35
N ALA A 60 -12.08 -20.12 3.58
CA ALA A 60 -13.43 -19.83 3.09
C ALA A 60 -13.82 -20.63 1.81
N GLY A 61 -12.93 -21.49 1.30
CA GLY A 61 -13.18 -22.32 0.11
C GLY A 61 -12.42 -21.88 -1.14
N GLY A 62 -11.50 -20.94 -1.00
CA GLY A 62 -10.62 -20.48 -2.07
C GLY A 62 -11.31 -19.61 -3.12
N VAL A 63 -10.79 -19.61 -4.33
CA VAL A 63 -11.27 -18.84 -5.47
C VAL A 63 -11.52 -19.79 -6.65
N LEU A 64 -12.70 -19.73 -7.26
CA LEU A 64 -13.15 -20.64 -8.32
C LEU A 64 -12.99 -22.14 -7.95
N GLY A 65 -13.09 -22.47 -6.66
CA GLY A 65 -12.91 -23.84 -6.15
C GLY A 65 -11.45 -24.28 -6.02
N CYS A 66 -10.48 -23.36 -6.17
CA CYS A 66 -9.06 -23.60 -5.97
C CYS A 66 -8.54 -22.80 -4.77
N ASP A 67 -7.56 -23.34 -4.06
CA ASP A 67 -6.76 -22.53 -3.16
C ASP A 67 -6.03 -21.43 -3.94
N ILE A 68 -5.84 -20.27 -3.32
CA ILE A 68 -4.91 -19.26 -3.83
C ILE A 68 -3.52 -19.47 -3.24
N LYS A 69 -2.51 -18.96 -3.94
CA LYS A 69 -1.13 -18.87 -3.46
C LYS A 69 -0.58 -17.48 -3.70
N VAL A 70 -0.26 -16.77 -2.63
CA VAL A 70 0.42 -15.47 -2.75
C VAL A 70 1.93 -15.70 -2.96
N VAL A 71 2.42 -15.23 -4.09
CA VAL A 71 3.85 -15.29 -4.45
C VAL A 71 4.49 -13.98 -4.04
N ILE A 72 5.14 -13.99 -2.88
CA ILE A 72 5.78 -12.79 -2.34
C ILE A 72 7.05 -12.48 -3.11
N ALA A 73 7.19 -11.21 -3.50
CA ALA A 73 8.33 -10.67 -4.22
C ALA A 73 8.94 -9.50 -3.46
N ASP A 74 10.24 -9.61 -3.13
CA ASP A 74 11.00 -8.56 -2.46
C ASP A 74 11.35 -7.45 -3.44
N THR A 75 10.81 -6.26 -3.22
CA THR A 75 11.04 -5.09 -4.08
C THR A 75 12.30 -4.31 -3.71
N GLU A 76 12.85 -4.54 -2.52
CA GLU A 76 13.96 -3.77 -1.94
C GLU A 76 13.73 -2.23 -1.94
N GLY A 77 12.53 -1.78 -2.32
CA GLY A 77 12.20 -0.38 -2.52
C GLY A 77 12.85 0.25 -3.77
N LEU A 78 13.46 -0.55 -4.64
CA LEU A 78 14.29 -0.12 -5.77
C LEU A 78 13.51 -0.15 -7.10
N PRO A 79 13.29 1.00 -7.76
CA PRO A 79 12.56 1.08 -9.03
C PRO A 79 13.26 0.33 -10.17
N GLU A 80 14.58 0.25 -10.19
CA GLU A 80 15.33 -0.48 -11.20
C GLU A 80 15.09 -2.00 -11.19
N LYS A 81 14.67 -2.55 -10.05
CA LYS A 81 14.30 -3.97 -9.92
C LYS A 81 12.84 -4.25 -10.28
N ALA A 82 11.98 -3.25 -10.17
CA ALA A 82 10.54 -3.39 -10.28
C ALA A 82 10.08 -4.02 -11.59
N ARG A 83 10.65 -3.60 -12.73
CA ARG A 83 10.26 -4.12 -14.04
C ARG A 83 10.61 -5.61 -14.20
N ALA A 84 11.83 -5.99 -13.85
CA ALA A 84 12.27 -7.39 -13.92
C ALA A 84 11.50 -8.29 -12.96
N LEU A 85 11.19 -7.77 -11.77
CA LEU A 85 10.42 -8.47 -10.75
C LEU A 85 8.98 -8.72 -11.22
N MET A 86 8.32 -7.70 -11.78
CA MET A 86 6.98 -7.82 -12.35
C MET A 86 6.95 -8.82 -13.52
N GLU A 87 7.92 -8.73 -14.42
CA GLU A 87 8.05 -9.68 -15.53
C GLU A 87 8.23 -11.12 -15.03
N LYS A 88 9.05 -11.33 -13.98
CA LYS A 88 9.25 -12.65 -13.37
C LYS A 88 7.95 -13.20 -12.77
N LEU A 89 7.23 -12.40 -11.98
CA LEU A 89 5.95 -12.81 -11.38
C LEU A 89 4.97 -13.27 -12.46
N ILE A 90 4.90 -12.53 -13.58
CA ILE A 90 3.94 -12.81 -14.65
C ILE A 90 4.37 -14.04 -15.48
N THR A 91 5.63 -14.07 -15.95
CA THR A 91 6.05 -15.04 -16.97
C THR A 91 6.63 -16.33 -16.42
N GLN A 92 7.24 -16.29 -15.23
CA GLN A 92 7.87 -17.44 -14.60
C GLN A 92 7.02 -18.02 -13.47
N ASP A 93 6.50 -17.14 -12.60
CA ASP A 93 5.71 -17.60 -11.47
C ASP A 93 4.24 -17.85 -11.88
N GLY A 94 3.76 -17.23 -12.96
CA GLY A 94 2.44 -17.45 -13.54
C GLY A 94 1.32 -16.85 -12.71
N VAL A 95 1.52 -15.65 -12.15
CA VAL A 95 0.48 -14.94 -11.38
C VAL A 95 -0.59 -14.37 -12.31
N VAL A 96 -1.84 -14.40 -11.88
CA VAL A 96 -2.99 -13.89 -12.65
C VAL A 96 -3.37 -12.44 -12.28
N ALA A 97 -2.89 -11.97 -11.15
CA ALA A 97 -3.03 -10.60 -10.66
C ALA A 97 -1.91 -10.31 -9.63
N VAL A 98 -1.73 -9.04 -9.27
CA VAL A 98 -0.71 -8.61 -8.31
C VAL A 98 -1.34 -7.67 -7.27
N GLY A 99 -1.07 -7.90 -5.98
CA GLY A 99 -1.44 -7.04 -4.88
C GLY A 99 -0.23 -6.51 -4.10
N GLY A 100 -0.50 -5.73 -3.04
CA GLY A 100 0.55 -5.14 -2.21
C GLY A 100 1.20 -3.93 -2.86
N GLY A 101 2.50 -3.76 -2.64
CA GLY A 101 3.27 -2.59 -3.10
C GLY A 101 3.28 -1.45 -2.09
N TYR A 102 4.49 -1.04 -1.72
CA TYR A 102 4.74 0.00 -0.71
C TYR A 102 5.30 1.28 -1.33
N HIS A 103 6.49 1.20 -1.95
CA HIS A 103 7.18 2.36 -2.50
C HIS A 103 6.58 2.82 -3.83
N SER A 104 6.27 4.11 -3.93
CA SER A 104 5.72 4.71 -5.16
C SER A 104 6.63 4.52 -6.37
N SER A 105 7.95 4.67 -6.22
CA SER A 105 8.91 4.48 -7.32
C SER A 105 8.90 3.06 -7.89
N VAL A 106 8.71 2.05 -7.04
CA VAL A 106 8.54 0.65 -7.47
C VAL A 106 7.25 0.48 -8.28
N GLY A 107 6.14 1.05 -7.77
CA GLY A 107 4.85 1.00 -8.48
C GLY A 107 4.88 1.70 -9.82
N VAL A 108 5.44 2.93 -9.88
CA VAL A 108 5.60 3.69 -11.13
C VAL A 108 6.44 2.93 -12.15
N ALA A 109 7.56 2.33 -11.72
CA ALA A 109 8.43 1.59 -12.62
C ALA A 109 7.87 0.23 -13.08
N GLY A 110 7.06 -0.44 -12.25
CA GLY A 110 6.56 -1.79 -12.52
C GLY A 110 5.20 -1.84 -13.21
N LYS A 111 4.33 -0.83 -13.04
CA LYS A 111 2.95 -0.85 -13.52
C LYS A 111 2.81 -1.05 -15.03
N ASP A 112 3.72 -0.46 -15.82
CA ASP A 112 3.67 -0.57 -17.28
C ASP A 112 3.82 -2.02 -17.74
N VAL A 113 4.71 -2.79 -17.11
CA VAL A 113 4.91 -4.22 -17.42
C VAL A 113 3.62 -4.99 -17.19
N ALA A 114 2.95 -4.80 -16.05
CA ALA A 114 1.70 -5.49 -15.76
C ALA A 114 0.59 -5.08 -16.73
N ASN A 115 0.47 -3.77 -17.02
CA ASN A 115 -0.51 -3.26 -17.96
C ASN A 115 -0.31 -3.81 -19.37
N ASP A 116 0.92 -3.84 -19.87
CA ASP A 116 1.26 -4.37 -21.20
C ASP A 116 1.03 -5.88 -21.32
N ARG A 117 1.13 -6.60 -20.20
CA ARG A 117 0.86 -8.05 -20.11
C ARG A 117 -0.60 -8.38 -19.82
N GLY A 118 -1.46 -7.39 -19.60
CA GLY A 118 -2.88 -7.60 -19.30
C GLY A 118 -3.12 -8.21 -17.92
N ILE A 119 -2.23 -7.95 -16.95
CA ILE A 119 -2.31 -8.47 -15.58
C ILE A 119 -2.77 -7.37 -14.64
N PRO A 120 -3.94 -7.53 -13.98
CA PRO A 120 -4.45 -6.54 -13.03
C PRO A 120 -3.54 -6.39 -11.81
N VAL A 121 -3.33 -5.14 -11.39
CA VAL A 121 -2.61 -4.79 -10.16
C VAL A 121 -3.52 -3.97 -9.26
N VAL A 122 -3.61 -4.34 -7.99
CA VAL A 122 -4.26 -3.55 -6.93
C VAL A 122 -3.19 -3.10 -5.94
N PHE A 123 -2.69 -1.89 -6.11
CA PHE A 123 -1.68 -1.33 -5.22
C PHE A 123 -2.26 -0.98 -3.84
N ALA A 124 -1.56 -1.40 -2.79
CA ALA A 124 -1.95 -1.21 -1.39
C ALA A 124 -1.51 0.15 -0.83
N GLU A 125 -0.18 0.42 -0.81
CA GLU A 125 0.42 1.60 -0.14
C GLU A 125 1.17 2.52 -1.12
N THR A 126 0.96 2.38 -2.41
CA THR A 126 1.68 3.12 -3.46
C THR A 126 0.95 4.44 -3.76
N TRP A 127 1.38 5.55 -3.18
CA TRP A 127 0.62 6.80 -3.10
C TRP A 127 0.77 7.74 -4.31
N ASN A 128 1.82 7.62 -5.13
CA ASN A 128 2.02 8.55 -6.26
C ASN A 128 0.75 8.64 -7.12
N ASP A 129 0.34 9.86 -7.44
CA ASP A 129 -0.91 10.14 -8.16
C ASP A 129 -0.92 9.54 -9.57
N THR A 130 0.26 9.41 -10.22
CA THR A 130 0.35 8.86 -11.58
C THR A 130 0.06 7.35 -11.64
N ILE A 131 0.06 6.65 -10.50
CA ILE A 131 -0.26 5.21 -10.48
C ILE A 131 -1.57 4.94 -11.21
N THR A 132 -2.63 5.64 -10.84
CA THR A 132 -3.92 5.56 -11.53
C THR A 132 -4.24 6.78 -12.38
N GLY A 133 -3.51 7.89 -12.19
CA GLY A 133 -3.67 9.12 -12.98
C GLY A 133 -3.40 8.93 -14.47
N ASP A 134 -2.54 7.99 -14.84
CA ASP A 134 -2.25 7.62 -16.23
C ASP A 134 -3.37 6.79 -16.89
N LYS A 135 -4.38 6.37 -16.11
CA LYS A 135 -5.58 5.67 -16.57
C LYS A 135 -5.27 4.38 -17.35
N GLN A 136 -4.24 3.66 -16.92
CA GLN A 136 -3.92 2.34 -17.48
C GLN A 136 -4.99 1.32 -17.08
N LYS A 137 -5.43 0.51 -18.03
CA LYS A 137 -6.59 -0.38 -17.92
C LYS A 137 -6.50 -1.39 -16.77
N TYR A 138 -5.29 -1.90 -16.50
CA TYR A 138 -5.09 -2.99 -15.53
C TYR A 138 -4.56 -2.48 -14.18
N ILE A 139 -4.50 -1.16 -13.95
CA ILE A 139 -3.89 -0.59 -12.76
C ILE A 139 -4.92 0.05 -11.84
N PHE A 140 -5.03 -0.51 -10.66
CA PHE A 140 -5.93 -0.10 -9.57
C PHE A 140 -5.16 0.20 -8.30
N ARG A 141 -5.80 0.87 -7.35
CA ARG A 141 -5.27 1.11 -6.00
C ARG A 141 -6.40 1.11 -4.96
N ILE A 142 -6.04 0.74 -3.73
CA ILE A 142 -6.80 1.06 -2.53
C ILE A 142 -6.08 2.14 -1.71
N ALA A 143 -4.81 2.39 -1.99
CA ALA A 143 -4.02 3.48 -1.42
C ALA A 143 -4.62 4.86 -1.69
N PRO A 144 -4.42 5.86 -0.80
CA PRO A 144 -4.80 7.24 -1.07
C PRO A 144 -3.92 7.85 -2.17
N LEU A 145 -4.35 9.02 -2.67
CA LEU A 145 -3.53 9.88 -3.51
C LEU A 145 -2.51 10.66 -2.65
N SER A 146 -1.26 10.72 -3.10
CA SER A 146 -0.21 11.51 -2.44
C SER A 146 -0.61 12.98 -2.29
N SER A 147 -1.26 13.55 -3.31
CA SER A 147 -1.75 14.93 -3.27
C SER A 147 -2.80 15.15 -2.18
N TRP A 148 -3.67 14.18 -1.89
CA TRP A 148 -4.65 14.29 -0.81
C TRP A 148 -3.99 14.21 0.56
N ALA A 149 -3.10 13.24 0.78
CA ALA A 149 -2.38 13.08 2.03
C ALA A 149 -1.53 14.32 2.33
N SER A 150 -0.74 14.78 1.37
CA SER A 150 0.05 16.02 1.48
C SER A 150 -0.84 17.25 1.71
N GLY A 151 -2.03 17.27 1.10
CA GLY A 151 -3.05 18.28 1.31
C GLY A 151 -3.53 18.38 2.76
N VAL A 152 -3.68 17.24 3.45
CA VAL A 152 -4.00 17.22 4.89
C VAL A 152 -2.81 17.75 5.70
N ILE A 153 -1.59 17.30 5.39
CA ILE A 153 -0.36 17.66 6.11
C ILE A 153 -0.13 19.17 6.09
N TRP A 154 -0.07 19.78 4.90
CA TRP A 154 0.19 21.22 4.82
C TRP A 154 -0.94 22.08 5.36
N LYS A 155 -2.20 21.67 5.23
CA LYS A 155 -3.35 22.40 5.81
C LYS A 155 -3.28 22.40 7.33
N PHE A 156 -2.89 21.28 7.92
CA PHE A 156 -2.71 21.21 9.37
C PHE A 156 -1.57 22.15 9.83
N ALA A 157 -0.41 22.10 9.16
CA ALA A 157 0.70 23.01 9.43
C ALA A 157 0.28 24.48 9.28
N ALA A 158 -0.50 24.82 8.26
CA ALA A 158 -0.96 26.17 8.00
C ALA A 158 -2.00 26.69 9.02
N GLN A 159 -2.66 25.80 9.76
CA GLN A 159 -3.60 26.16 10.82
C GLN A 159 -2.94 26.23 12.19
N ALA A 160 -1.72 25.75 12.34
CA ALA A 160 -1.00 25.74 13.60
C ALA A 160 -0.64 27.18 14.02
N PRO A 161 -0.89 27.56 15.29
CA PRO A 161 -0.65 28.92 15.76
C PRO A 161 0.82 29.31 15.66
N GLY A 162 1.09 30.48 15.06
CA GLY A 162 2.43 31.09 15.01
C GLY A 162 3.36 30.53 13.93
N VAL A 163 2.96 29.52 13.16
CA VAL A 163 3.78 28.93 12.09
C VAL A 163 3.93 29.92 10.93
N LYS A 164 5.17 30.27 10.63
CA LYS A 164 5.58 31.13 9.51
C LYS A 164 6.59 30.48 8.60
N LYS A 165 7.36 29.49 9.12
CA LYS A 165 8.44 28.83 8.42
C LYS A 165 8.42 27.34 8.69
N VAL A 166 8.38 26.53 7.63
CA VAL A 166 8.32 25.07 7.67
C VAL A 166 9.56 24.48 7.04
N ALA A 167 10.19 23.51 7.73
CA ALA A 167 11.18 22.65 7.10
C ALA A 167 10.52 21.36 6.63
N ILE A 168 10.77 20.98 5.38
CA ILE A 168 10.27 19.72 4.81
C ILE A 168 11.50 18.83 4.56
N VAL A 169 11.54 17.68 5.21
CA VAL A 169 12.57 16.65 4.99
C VAL A 169 11.94 15.51 4.23
N THR A 170 12.43 15.27 3.03
CA THR A 170 11.80 14.35 2.08
C THR A 170 12.82 13.42 1.43
N GLU A 171 12.35 12.26 0.97
CA GLU A 171 13.16 11.39 0.13
C GLU A 171 13.09 11.77 -1.35
N ASN A 172 14.18 11.55 -2.08
CA ASN A 172 14.31 11.81 -3.51
C ASN A 172 13.69 10.67 -4.33
N THR A 173 12.38 10.47 -4.19
CA THR A 173 11.62 9.36 -4.80
C THR A 173 10.33 9.86 -5.45
N ASP A 174 9.66 8.99 -6.21
CA ASP A 174 8.32 9.29 -6.76
C ASP A 174 7.24 9.47 -5.68
N TYR A 175 7.54 9.18 -4.42
CA TYR A 175 6.70 9.56 -3.28
C TYR A 175 7.08 10.94 -2.74
N GLY A 176 8.34 11.12 -2.34
CA GLY A 176 8.77 12.29 -1.59
C GLY A 176 8.77 13.59 -2.39
N ILE A 177 9.24 13.55 -3.64
CA ILE A 177 9.33 14.74 -4.49
C ILE A 177 7.96 15.39 -4.73
N PRO A 178 6.93 14.69 -5.23
CA PRO A 178 5.63 15.30 -5.46
C PRO A 178 4.89 15.65 -4.16
N ALA A 179 5.09 14.87 -3.08
CA ALA A 179 4.51 15.17 -1.77
C ALA A 179 5.06 16.48 -1.19
N ALA A 180 6.38 16.68 -1.25
CA ALA A 180 7.02 17.92 -0.84
C ALA A 180 6.57 19.13 -1.69
N ALA A 181 6.50 18.96 -3.01
CA ALA A 181 6.05 20.02 -3.91
C ALA A 181 4.60 20.46 -3.63
N GLU A 182 3.70 19.53 -3.30
CA GLU A 182 2.31 19.87 -2.92
C GLU A 182 2.29 20.60 -1.55
N CYS A 183 3.11 20.18 -0.59
CA CYS A 183 3.24 20.88 0.68
C CYS A 183 3.77 22.31 0.49
N GLU A 184 4.86 22.50 -0.29
CA GLU A 184 5.42 23.81 -0.61
C GLU A 184 4.39 24.75 -1.25
N LYS A 185 3.71 24.25 -2.28
CA LYS A 185 2.65 24.99 -2.97
C LYS A 185 1.52 25.40 -2.03
N GLY A 186 1.08 24.47 -1.18
CA GLY A 186 0.01 24.70 -0.22
C GLY A 186 0.40 25.74 0.85
N LEU A 187 1.56 25.61 1.46
CA LEU A 187 2.11 26.53 2.46
C LEU A 187 2.28 27.93 1.87
N LYS A 188 2.88 28.02 0.68
CA LYS A 188 3.05 29.29 -0.04
C LYS A 188 1.72 30.00 -0.29
N SER A 189 0.64 29.25 -0.59
CA SER A 189 -0.70 29.83 -0.77
C SER A 189 -1.26 30.50 0.49
N LYS A 190 -0.69 30.17 1.65
CA LYS A 190 -1.02 30.75 2.98
C LYS A 190 -0.02 31.76 3.47
N GLY A 191 0.99 32.12 2.66
CA GLY A 191 2.03 33.06 3.04
C GLY A 191 3.03 32.48 4.06
N ILE A 192 3.16 31.15 4.11
CA ILE A 192 4.10 30.45 4.96
C ILE A 192 5.32 30.06 4.13
N ASP A 193 6.51 30.42 4.59
CA ASP A 193 7.76 30.06 3.96
C ASP A 193 8.08 28.57 4.22
N SER A 194 8.65 27.90 3.22
CA SER A 194 9.13 26.53 3.37
C SER A 194 10.48 26.31 2.72
N VAL A 195 11.26 25.40 3.31
CA VAL A 195 12.55 24.95 2.77
C VAL A 195 12.55 23.43 2.77
N THR A 196 12.84 22.84 1.61
CA THR A 196 12.86 21.37 1.42
C THR A 196 14.30 20.86 1.40
N PHE A 197 14.51 19.76 2.11
CA PHE A 197 15.76 19.01 2.21
C PHE A 197 15.54 17.59 1.69
N GLY A 198 16.02 17.30 0.49
CA GLY A 198 15.95 15.98 -0.13
C GLY A 198 17.11 15.07 0.30
N VAL A 199 16.82 13.79 0.52
CA VAL A 199 17.78 12.72 0.80
C VAL A 199 17.48 11.50 -0.05
N ASP A 200 18.45 10.64 -0.26
CA ASP A 200 18.23 9.39 -0.98
C ASP A 200 17.54 8.34 -0.11
N ILE A 201 16.81 7.43 -0.73
CA ILE A 201 16.21 6.30 -0.03
C ILE A 201 17.28 5.49 0.72
N GLY A 202 16.96 5.06 1.94
CA GLY A 202 17.90 4.30 2.78
C GLY A 202 18.96 5.15 3.48
N THR A 203 18.89 6.49 3.41
CA THR A 203 19.74 7.38 4.21
C THR A 203 19.57 7.06 5.70
N GLN A 204 20.71 6.93 6.41
CA GLN A 204 20.74 6.64 7.85
C GLN A 204 21.38 7.77 8.67
N ASP A 205 22.34 8.46 8.11
CA ASP A 205 23.00 9.62 8.74
C ASP A 205 22.38 10.91 8.24
N PHE A 206 21.72 11.62 9.14
CA PHE A 206 21.03 12.88 8.88
C PHE A 206 21.73 14.08 9.52
N ALA A 207 22.91 13.93 10.13
CA ALA A 207 23.58 15.01 10.87
C ALA A 207 23.67 16.31 10.04
N GLY A 208 24.11 16.20 8.78
CA GLY A 208 24.21 17.36 7.90
C GLY A 208 22.87 17.99 7.50
N ILE A 209 21.79 17.21 7.46
CA ILE A 209 20.42 17.71 7.21
C ILE A 209 19.88 18.38 8.47
N VAL A 210 20.03 17.73 9.62
CA VAL A 210 19.61 18.26 10.93
C VAL A 210 20.23 19.62 11.21
N GLU A 211 21.54 19.78 10.98
CA GLU A 211 22.22 21.06 11.16
C GLU A 211 21.66 22.15 10.22
N ARG A 212 21.36 21.81 8.97
CA ARG A 212 20.77 22.77 8.02
C ARG A 212 19.35 23.16 8.40
N VAL A 213 18.53 22.20 8.84
CA VAL A 213 17.18 22.45 9.35
C VAL A 213 17.25 23.38 10.56
N LYS A 214 18.13 23.07 11.54
CA LYS A 214 18.34 23.85 12.75
C LYS A 214 18.78 25.29 12.43
N ALA A 215 19.75 25.45 11.52
CA ALA A 215 20.22 26.76 11.07
C ALA A 215 19.11 27.58 10.39
N GLY A 216 18.15 26.90 9.78
CA GLY A 216 16.96 27.49 9.18
C GLY A 216 15.99 28.07 10.19
N ASN A 217 16.03 27.66 11.46
CA ASN A 217 15.12 28.07 12.54
C ASN A 217 13.63 27.97 12.12
N PRO A 218 13.15 26.77 11.75
CA PRO A 218 11.74 26.57 11.39
C PRO A 218 10.83 26.59 12.64
N ASP A 219 9.56 26.92 12.44
CA ASP A 219 8.51 26.81 13.47
C ASP A 219 7.87 25.40 13.46
N TYR A 220 8.09 24.64 12.38
CA TYR A 220 7.42 23.36 12.12
C TYR A 220 8.26 22.48 11.20
N VAL A 221 8.29 21.17 11.47
CA VAL A 221 8.96 20.18 10.63
C VAL A 221 7.94 19.22 10.04
N ILE A 222 8.05 18.95 8.74
CA ILE A 222 7.33 17.90 8.02
C ILE A 222 8.34 16.87 7.55
N VAL A 223 8.11 15.60 7.92
CA VAL A 223 8.93 14.45 7.50
C VAL A 223 8.17 13.61 6.47
N LEU A 224 8.73 13.50 5.27
CA LEU A 224 8.22 12.71 4.15
C LEU A 224 9.26 11.64 3.78
N LEU A 225 9.63 10.82 4.76
CA LEU A 225 10.61 9.73 4.64
C LEU A 225 9.91 8.42 4.92
N THR A 226 10.25 7.36 4.20
CA THR A 226 9.68 6.04 4.41
C THR A 226 10.48 5.21 5.41
N GLY A 227 9.77 4.35 6.16
CA GLY A 227 10.37 3.34 7.01
C GLY A 227 11.41 3.85 8.01
N GLU A 228 12.55 3.17 8.02
CA GLU A 228 13.63 3.35 8.97
C GLU A 228 14.32 4.74 8.84
N ALA A 229 14.32 5.32 7.65
CA ALA A 229 14.84 6.68 7.45
C ALA A 229 14.06 7.72 8.27
N GLY A 230 12.75 7.54 8.40
CA GLY A 230 11.90 8.39 9.25
C GLY A 230 12.27 8.31 10.73
N TYR A 231 12.60 7.11 11.22
CA TYR A 231 13.08 6.92 12.60
C TYR A 231 14.42 7.61 12.84
N ASN A 232 15.39 7.32 11.96
CA ASN A 232 16.75 7.84 12.08
C ASN A 232 16.77 9.37 12.06
N TYR A 233 16.03 9.99 11.14
CA TYR A 233 15.92 11.44 11.10
C TYR A 233 15.29 12.00 12.38
N THR A 234 14.18 11.43 12.83
CA THR A 234 13.45 11.96 13.98
C THR A 234 14.28 11.87 15.26
N GLN A 235 14.99 10.75 15.48
CA GLN A 235 15.86 10.63 16.65
C GLN A 235 17.04 11.58 16.59
N GLN A 236 17.72 11.69 15.43
CA GLN A 236 18.85 12.62 15.27
C GLN A 236 18.41 14.09 15.40
N ALA A 237 17.19 14.42 14.97
CA ALA A 237 16.60 15.75 15.18
C ALA A 237 16.32 16.01 16.67
N ALA A 238 15.83 15.01 17.41
CA ALA A 238 15.61 15.11 18.85
C ALA A 238 16.95 15.29 19.59
N ASP A 239 17.97 14.51 19.27
CA ASP A 239 19.32 14.63 19.84
C ASP A 239 19.93 16.02 19.63
N ALA A 240 19.56 16.68 18.54
CA ALA A 240 20.02 18.04 18.22
C ALA A 240 19.15 19.16 18.81
N GLY A 241 18.07 18.85 19.52
CA GLY A 241 17.14 19.82 20.10
C GLY A 241 16.20 20.50 19.10
N ILE A 242 15.84 19.80 18.03
CA ILE A 242 14.84 20.22 17.03
C ILE A 242 13.85 19.06 16.73
N GLY A 243 13.67 18.17 17.69
CA GLY A 243 12.77 17.04 17.57
C GLY A 243 11.33 17.32 18.00
N PRO A 244 10.52 16.27 18.13
CA PRO A 244 9.09 16.40 18.45
C PRO A 244 8.77 17.08 19.79
N MET A 245 9.70 17.01 20.76
CA MET A 245 9.55 17.67 22.06
C MET A 245 9.91 19.15 22.03
N ASP A 246 10.64 19.60 21.00
CA ASP A 246 11.17 20.97 20.92
C ASP A 246 10.31 21.87 20.03
N MET A 247 9.61 21.27 19.03
CA MET A 247 8.79 22.00 18.06
C MET A 247 7.65 21.15 17.50
N MET A 248 6.76 21.76 16.75
CA MET A 248 5.72 21.01 16.03
C MET A 248 6.35 20.12 14.95
N PHE A 249 6.11 18.81 15.05
CA PHE A 249 6.82 17.81 14.28
C PHE A 249 5.85 16.77 13.71
N HIS A 250 5.60 16.88 12.39
CA HIS A 250 4.83 15.90 11.65
C HIS A 250 5.76 14.77 11.21
N ALA A 251 5.66 13.63 11.90
CA ALA A 251 6.39 12.43 11.56
C ALA A 251 5.75 11.68 10.39
N ASN A 252 6.51 10.80 9.76
CA ASN A 252 5.98 9.87 8.76
C ASN A 252 4.99 8.89 9.40
N GLN A 253 3.85 8.68 8.74
CA GLN A 253 2.78 7.80 9.23
C GLN A 253 3.27 6.38 9.48
N ALA A 254 3.90 5.76 8.48
CA ALA A 254 4.31 4.36 8.55
C ALA A 254 5.25 4.09 9.74
N GLY A 255 6.12 5.06 10.07
CA GLY A 255 6.97 4.98 11.25
C GLY A 255 6.17 5.02 12.53
N LEU A 256 5.32 6.02 12.70
CA LEU A 256 4.63 6.29 13.97
C LEU A 256 3.56 5.23 14.30
N GLU A 257 3.02 4.52 13.32
CA GLU A 257 2.10 3.40 13.53
C GLU A 257 2.81 2.13 14.00
N SER A 258 4.09 1.99 13.68
CA SER A 258 4.84 0.78 14.01
C SER A 258 5.25 0.76 15.48
N LYS A 259 5.19 -0.42 16.12
CA LYS A 259 5.76 -0.64 17.44
C LYS A 259 7.28 -0.33 17.47
N ALA A 260 7.97 -0.53 16.37
CA ALA A 260 9.38 -0.19 16.21
C ALA A 260 9.67 1.31 16.40
N TRP A 261 8.67 2.19 16.31
CA TRP A 261 8.84 3.61 16.59
C TRP A 261 9.46 3.85 17.96
N TRP A 262 8.88 3.33 19.02
CA TRP A 262 9.35 3.58 20.40
C TRP A 262 10.68 2.90 20.72
N GLU A 263 11.03 1.88 19.95
CA GLU A 263 12.33 1.21 20.07
C GLU A 263 13.44 2.04 19.38
N ASN A 264 13.11 2.74 18.29
CA ASN A 264 14.07 3.49 17.47
C ASN A 264 14.05 4.99 17.74
N VAL A 265 12.97 5.52 18.28
CA VAL A 265 12.78 6.94 18.59
C VAL A 265 12.28 7.10 20.02
N PRO A 266 13.12 6.80 21.04
CA PRO A 266 12.73 6.95 22.46
C PRO A 266 12.31 8.38 22.81
N ASP A 267 12.83 9.39 22.12
CA ASP A 267 12.51 10.80 22.27
C ASP A 267 11.37 11.27 21.32
N GLY A 268 10.65 10.33 20.74
CA GLY A 268 9.58 10.58 19.75
C GLY A 268 8.23 11.07 20.33
N ASN A 269 8.15 11.39 21.62
CA ASN A 269 6.94 11.96 22.23
C ASN A 269 6.57 13.28 21.53
N MET A 270 5.26 13.55 21.45
CA MET A 270 4.69 14.74 20.76
C MET A 270 4.80 14.71 19.24
N ALA A 271 5.44 13.70 18.63
CA ALA A 271 5.29 13.49 17.20
C ALA A 271 3.84 13.16 16.85
N PHE A 272 3.38 13.67 15.72
CA PHE A 272 2.05 13.37 15.20
C PHE A 272 2.11 13.10 13.69
N MET A 273 1.04 12.56 13.15
CA MET A 273 0.96 12.16 11.74
C MET A 273 -0.43 12.44 11.17
N ALA A 274 -0.51 12.55 9.86
CA ALA A 274 -1.74 12.33 9.13
C ALA A 274 -1.92 10.81 8.98
N ARG A 275 -3.02 10.26 9.51
CA ARG A 275 -3.30 8.84 9.44
C ARG A 275 -4.25 8.52 8.30
N ILE A 276 -3.95 7.44 7.58
CA ILE A 276 -4.86 6.78 6.63
C ILE A 276 -5.61 5.67 7.38
N GLY A 277 -6.88 5.46 7.04
CA GLY A 277 -7.73 4.48 7.72
C GLY A 277 -8.33 4.97 9.03
N VAL A 278 -8.93 4.07 9.77
CA VAL A 278 -9.61 4.35 11.04
C VAL A 278 -8.78 3.91 12.24
N PRO A 279 -8.93 4.55 13.41
CA PRO A 279 -8.27 4.09 14.62
C PRO A 279 -8.83 2.73 15.05
N GLU A 280 -8.03 1.95 15.78
CA GLU A 280 -8.38 0.59 16.22
C GLU A 280 -9.72 0.51 16.96
N THR A 281 -10.10 1.56 17.69
CA THR A 281 -11.40 1.67 18.36
C THR A 281 -12.60 1.71 17.41
N MET A 282 -12.37 1.91 16.12
CA MET A 282 -13.39 1.97 15.06
C MET A 282 -13.27 0.80 14.08
N TYR A 283 -12.46 -0.20 14.37
CA TYR A 283 -12.31 -1.37 13.53
C TYR A 283 -13.62 -2.13 13.38
N ASN A 284 -13.94 -2.53 12.15
CA ASN A 284 -15.01 -3.46 11.86
C ASN A 284 -14.61 -4.90 12.24
N GLU A 285 -15.54 -5.86 12.11
CA GLU A 285 -15.27 -7.26 12.44
C GLU A 285 -14.10 -7.85 11.64
N GLY A 286 -13.98 -7.49 10.36
CA GLY A 286 -12.88 -7.91 9.48
C GLY A 286 -11.53 -7.42 9.99
N ALA A 287 -11.44 -6.14 10.33
CA ALA A 287 -10.22 -5.54 10.89
C ALA A 287 -9.86 -6.14 12.27
N LEU A 288 -10.85 -6.36 13.14
CA LEU A 288 -10.64 -6.99 14.44
C LEU A 288 -10.11 -8.43 14.30
N LYS A 289 -10.69 -9.22 13.38
CA LYS A 289 -10.21 -10.55 13.09
C LYS A 289 -8.78 -10.52 12.55
N MET A 290 -8.52 -9.70 11.55
CA MET A 290 -7.19 -9.55 10.95
C MET A 290 -6.17 -9.11 12.00
N ALA A 291 -6.50 -8.16 12.89
CA ALA A 291 -5.63 -7.72 13.98
C ALA A 291 -5.31 -8.85 14.98
N ALA A 292 -6.28 -9.68 15.31
CA ALA A 292 -6.06 -10.85 16.18
C ALA A 292 -5.11 -11.86 15.53
N ASP A 293 -5.31 -12.16 14.25
CA ASP A 293 -4.50 -13.08 13.47
C ASP A 293 -3.07 -12.54 13.26
N TYR A 294 -2.96 -11.23 12.98
CA TYR A 294 -1.68 -10.54 12.84
C TYR A 294 -0.87 -10.61 14.14
N LYS A 295 -1.52 -10.35 15.28
CA LYS A 295 -0.89 -10.50 16.60
C LYS A 295 -0.44 -11.93 16.86
N ALA A 296 -1.27 -12.92 16.52
CA ALA A 296 -0.94 -14.32 16.70
C ALA A 296 0.27 -14.74 15.85
N GLN A 297 0.38 -14.21 14.63
CA GLN A 297 1.46 -14.54 13.69
C GLN A 297 2.75 -13.78 13.96
N THR A 298 2.68 -12.50 14.35
CA THR A 298 3.82 -11.59 14.44
C THR A 298 4.25 -11.30 15.88
N GLY A 299 3.40 -11.55 16.87
CA GLY A 299 3.58 -11.13 18.26
C GLY A 299 3.35 -9.63 18.49
N LYS A 300 3.10 -8.85 17.43
CA LYS A 300 2.89 -7.39 17.53
C LYS A 300 1.48 -7.06 18.03
N THR A 301 1.37 -6.01 18.85
CA THR A 301 0.09 -5.44 19.27
C THR A 301 -0.21 -4.20 18.41
N GLY A 302 -1.36 -4.19 17.77
CA GLY A 302 -1.72 -3.18 16.78
C GLY A 302 -1.37 -3.64 15.36
N VAL A 303 -2.08 -3.11 14.40
CA VAL A 303 -1.88 -3.36 12.98
C VAL A 303 -1.65 -2.04 12.29
N GLU A 304 -0.60 -1.97 11.53
CA GLU A 304 -0.29 -0.81 10.71
C GLU A 304 -1.29 -0.70 9.55
N SER A 305 -1.66 0.53 9.16
CA SER A 305 -2.64 0.77 8.07
C SER A 305 -2.23 0.08 6.77
N TYR A 306 -0.95 0.16 6.41
CA TYR A 306 -0.42 -0.49 5.21
C TYR A 306 -0.48 -2.04 5.25
N ALA A 307 -0.55 -2.64 6.45
CA ALA A 307 -0.80 -4.06 6.59
C ALA A 307 -2.28 -4.39 6.29
N LEU A 308 -3.23 -3.57 6.79
CA LEU A 308 -4.65 -3.70 6.44
C LEU A 308 -4.88 -3.51 4.93
N GLU A 309 -4.22 -2.52 4.33
CA GLU A 309 -4.26 -2.29 2.88
C GLU A 309 -3.72 -3.48 2.09
N ALA A 310 -2.61 -4.08 2.52
CA ALA A 310 -2.05 -5.26 1.88
C ALA A 310 -2.98 -6.48 1.99
N TYR A 311 -3.62 -6.68 3.14
CA TYR A 311 -4.63 -7.72 3.35
C TYR A 311 -5.80 -7.53 2.38
N ASP A 312 -6.39 -6.34 2.35
CA ASP A 312 -7.54 -6.03 1.52
C ASP A 312 -7.20 -6.05 0.03
N SER A 313 -5.97 -5.72 -0.39
CA SER A 313 -5.57 -5.81 -1.80
C SER A 313 -5.69 -7.24 -2.34
N ILE A 314 -5.31 -8.24 -1.54
CA ILE A 314 -5.49 -9.66 -1.88
C ILE A 314 -6.97 -10.05 -1.85
N GLY A 315 -7.73 -9.58 -0.85
CA GLY A 315 -9.16 -9.82 -0.73
C GLY A 315 -9.97 -9.30 -1.92
N VAL A 316 -9.70 -8.06 -2.33
CA VAL A 316 -10.30 -7.40 -3.51
C VAL A 316 -10.01 -8.21 -4.79
N ILE A 317 -8.75 -8.61 -5.00
CA ILE A 317 -8.35 -9.43 -6.16
C ILE A 317 -9.09 -10.78 -6.14
N ALA A 318 -9.11 -11.48 -5.01
CA ALA A 318 -9.77 -12.77 -4.87
C ALA A 318 -11.27 -12.69 -5.15
N GLN A 319 -11.95 -11.67 -4.62
CA GLN A 319 -13.37 -11.42 -4.90
C GLN A 319 -13.58 -11.12 -6.40
N ALA A 320 -12.76 -10.27 -6.99
CA ALA A 320 -12.87 -9.92 -8.41
C ALA A 320 -12.70 -11.16 -9.33
N ILE A 321 -11.78 -12.07 -9.01
CA ILE A 321 -11.63 -13.34 -9.75
C ILE A 321 -12.88 -14.21 -9.62
N ASN A 322 -13.46 -14.32 -8.42
CA ASN A 322 -14.70 -15.07 -8.19
C ASN A 322 -15.88 -14.46 -8.97
N GLU A 323 -16.06 -13.14 -8.92
CA GLU A 323 -17.12 -12.44 -9.65
C GLU A 323 -16.94 -12.54 -11.18
N ALA A 324 -15.71 -12.47 -11.65
CA ALA A 324 -15.38 -12.69 -13.06
C ALA A 324 -15.64 -14.14 -13.52
N GLY A 325 -15.66 -15.11 -12.62
CA GLY A 325 -15.72 -16.54 -12.96
C GLY A 325 -14.52 -17.02 -13.79
N SER A 326 -13.40 -16.27 -13.75
CA SER A 326 -12.26 -16.45 -14.67
C SER A 326 -10.99 -15.84 -14.11
N THR A 327 -9.84 -16.38 -14.49
CA THR A 327 -8.50 -15.81 -14.26
C THR A 327 -8.01 -14.91 -15.41
N ASN A 328 -8.86 -14.64 -16.40
CA ASN A 328 -8.54 -13.74 -17.51
C ASN A 328 -8.47 -12.29 -17.03
N GLY A 329 -7.40 -11.57 -17.36
CA GLY A 329 -7.17 -10.19 -16.89
C GLY A 329 -8.29 -9.23 -17.25
N ASP A 330 -8.85 -9.29 -18.47
CA ASP A 330 -9.96 -8.40 -18.89
C ASP A 330 -11.24 -8.65 -18.08
N ALA A 331 -11.53 -9.92 -17.76
CA ALA A 331 -12.67 -10.28 -16.95
C ALA A 331 -12.49 -9.81 -15.50
N ILE A 332 -11.28 -9.95 -14.95
CA ILE A 332 -10.93 -9.45 -13.60
C ILE A 332 -11.06 -7.93 -13.56
N VAL A 333 -10.56 -7.20 -14.56
CA VAL A 333 -10.72 -5.74 -14.67
C VAL A 333 -12.18 -5.34 -14.63
N THR A 334 -13.03 -6.00 -15.42
CA THR A 334 -14.48 -5.72 -15.44
C THR A 334 -15.12 -5.92 -14.05
N ALA A 335 -14.68 -6.93 -13.30
CA ALA A 335 -15.14 -7.14 -11.94
C ALA A 335 -14.60 -6.06 -10.98
N LEU A 336 -13.31 -5.71 -11.08
CA LEU A 336 -12.69 -4.67 -10.26
C LEU A 336 -13.35 -3.29 -10.44
N GLU A 337 -13.74 -2.92 -11.66
CA GLU A 337 -14.42 -1.66 -11.95
C GLU A 337 -15.84 -1.56 -11.33
N ASN A 338 -16.42 -2.68 -10.92
CA ASN A 338 -17.75 -2.77 -10.31
C ASN A 338 -17.72 -3.34 -8.89
N ILE A 339 -16.53 -3.48 -8.29
CA ILE A 339 -16.36 -4.15 -7.01
C ILE A 339 -17.05 -3.39 -5.86
N SER A 340 -17.61 -4.16 -4.94
CA SER A 340 -17.96 -3.68 -3.60
C SER A 340 -17.45 -4.71 -2.61
N HIS A 341 -16.33 -4.40 -1.96
CA HIS A 341 -15.64 -5.27 -1.03
C HIS A 341 -15.76 -4.75 0.39
N ASP A 342 -16.26 -5.57 1.30
CA ASP A 342 -16.28 -5.27 2.73
C ASP A 342 -14.98 -5.79 3.36
N GLY A 343 -13.93 -4.98 3.30
CA GLY A 343 -12.59 -5.30 3.78
C GLY A 343 -12.32 -4.88 5.22
N ALA A 344 -11.08 -5.08 5.65
CA ALA A 344 -10.59 -4.63 6.95
C ALA A 344 -10.50 -3.08 7.03
N LEU A 345 -10.23 -2.40 5.91
CA LEU A 345 -10.27 -0.93 5.81
C LEU A 345 -11.70 -0.36 5.82
N GLY A 346 -12.71 -1.20 5.70
CA GLY A 346 -14.09 -0.81 5.49
C GLY A 346 -14.56 -1.17 4.08
N ARG A 347 -15.56 -0.44 3.56
CA ARG A 347 -16.08 -0.72 2.22
C ARG A 347 -15.25 -0.05 1.14
N ILE A 348 -14.75 -0.87 0.21
CA ILE A 348 -13.97 -0.49 -0.97
C ILE A 348 -14.88 -0.64 -2.21
N TYR A 349 -14.92 0.40 -3.08
CA TYR A 349 -15.73 0.42 -4.31
C TYR A 349 -15.10 1.34 -5.36
#